data_5315ad54f5d9cd70d544be75a379f54a
#
_entry.id   5315ad54f5d9cd70d544be75a379f54a
#
_cell.length_a   1.000
_cell.length_b   1.000
_cell.length_c   1.000
_cell.angle_alpha   90.00
_cell.angle_beta   90.00
_cell.angle_gamma   90.00
#
_symmetry.space_group_name_H-M   'P 1'
#
loop_
_entity.id
_entity.type
_entity.pdbx_description
1 polymer ?
#
loop_
_entity_poly.entity_id
_entity_poly.type
_entity_poly.pdbx_seq_one_letter_code
_entity_poly.pdbx_strand_id
1 'polypeptide(L)'
;SNTRSNYHLIDNQVNYRNIMRRNSVVVFLLMTLMTSSLSGCLGLLQARETIEGLRDDVYQVSYPDKVDMAHTFSTITVQPYSNQTSFPVDSAVERIEIYFKVGMSGSDTVSCFDEVISSELRYVRAEVTTPSGVSFWLQDVCEDVPPAVDTFEPNPEFETGDWKLEVEARGWGENTFGAFQDCLLY
;
A
#
# COMPACT_ATOMS: atom_id res chain seq x y z
N SER A 1 48.34 -37.79 78.45
CA SER A 1 47.48 -38.42 77.37
C SER A 1 46.27 -37.60 76.94
N ASN A 2 46.22 -36.28 77.22
CA ASN A 2 45.04 -35.45 76.94
C ASN A 2 45.19 -34.45 75.77
N THR A 3 46.35 -34.35 75.19
CA THR A 3 46.62 -33.36 74.14
C THR A 3 46.20 -33.82 72.72
N ARG A 4 46.09 -35.12 72.46
CA ARG A 4 45.74 -35.65 71.13
C ARG A 4 44.22 -35.56 70.81
N SER A 5 43.36 -35.54 71.82
CA SER A 5 41.92 -35.48 71.63
C SER A 5 41.42 -34.04 71.25
N ASN A 6 42.15 -32.99 71.70
CA ASN A 6 41.75 -31.61 71.42
C ASN A 6 42.02 -31.17 69.96
N TYR A 7 43.05 -31.70 69.28
CA TYR A 7 43.38 -31.39 67.92
C TYR A 7 42.34 -31.95 66.92
N HIS A 8 41.75 -33.11 67.20
CA HIS A 8 40.72 -33.69 66.34
C HIS A 8 39.37 -32.96 66.38
N LEU A 9 39.03 -32.37 67.52
CA LEU A 9 37.82 -31.52 67.66
C LEU A 9 37.95 -30.17 66.99
N ILE A 10 39.13 -29.53 67.03
CA ILE A 10 39.38 -28.28 66.37
C ILE A 10 39.41 -28.41 64.84
N ASP A 11 40.00 -29.48 64.34
CA ASP A 11 40.07 -29.72 62.89
C ASP A 11 38.71 -30.03 62.26
N ASN A 12 37.84 -30.71 62.96
CA ASN A 12 36.45 -30.93 62.53
C ASN A 12 35.63 -29.67 62.54
N GLN A 13 35.82 -28.75 63.50
CA GLN A 13 35.11 -27.49 63.57
C GLN A 13 35.51 -26.54 62.42
N VAL A 14 36.80 -26.48 62.09
CA VAL A 14 37.30 -25.64 60.98
C VAL A 14 36.82 -26.16 59.62
N ASN A 15 36.77 -27.46 59.46
CA ASN A 15 36.30 -28.11 58.23
C ASN A 15 34.80 -27.89 58.02
N TYR A 16 33.98 -27.98 59.06
CA TYR A 16 32.55 -27.70 59.03
C TYR A 16 32.21 -26.25 58.67
N ARG A 17 32.95 -25.29 59.23
CA ARG A 17 32.81 -23.86 58.90
C ARG A 17 33.20 -23.56 57.46
N ASN A 18 34.19 -24.19 56.90
CA ASN A 18 34.61 -24.00 55.52
C ASN A 18 33.57 -24.60 54.54
N ILE A 19 32.97 -25.73 54.87
CA ILE A 19 31.89 -26.38 54.08
C ILE A 19 30.63 -25.51 54.09
N MET A 20 30.20 -25.02 55.26
CA MET A 20 29.06 -24.11 55.35
C MET A 20 29.27 -22.82 54.58
N ARG A 21 30.45 -22.22 54.67
CA ARG A 21 30.78 -20.97 53.95
C ARG A 21 30.77 -21.21 52.41
N ARG A 22 31.28 -22.31 51.95
CA ARG A 22 31.30 -22.68 50.53
C ARG A 22 29.88 -22.95 49.99
N ASN A 23 29.05 -23.61 50.73
CA ASN A 23 27.65 -23.85 50.35
C ASN A 23 26.81 -22.56 50.35
N SER A 24 27.06 -21.64 51.30
CA SER A 24 26.41 -20.34 51.35
C SER A 24 26.77 -19.48 50.14
N VAL A 25 28.03 -19.49 49.69
CA VAL A 25 28.48 -18.74 48.51
C VAL A 25 27.84 -19.33 47.23
N VAL A 26 27.73 -20.66 47.12
CA VAL A 26 27.08 -21.34 45.99
C VAL A 26 25.58 -21.01 45.93
N VAL A 27 24.90 -21.01 47.08
CA VAL A 27 23.47 -20.64 47.13
C VAL A 27 23.27 -19.17 46.75
N PHE A 28 24.17 -18.27 47.19
CA PHE A 28 24.11 -16.86 46.85
C PHE A 28 24.36 -16.63 45.36
N LEU A 29 25.29 -17.32 44.73
CA LEU A 29 25.53 -17.27 43.28
C LEU A 29 24.35 -17.80 42.48
N LEU A 30 23.72 -18.88 42.92
CA LEU A 30 22.49 -19.41 42.28
C LEU A 30 21.32 -18.44 42.38
N MET A 31 21.14 -17.80 43.53
CA MET A 31 20.10 -16.79 43.72
C MET A 31 20.33 -15.57 42.82
N THR A 32 21.57 -15.09 42.68
CA THR A 32 21.87 -13.95 41.80
C THR A 32 21.69 -14.29 40.30
N LEU A 33 21.99 -15.50 39.87
CA LEU A 33 21.74 -15.98 38.53
C LEU A 33 20.25 -16.10 38.22
N MET A 34 19.44 -16.55 39.17
CA MET A 34 17.98 -16.63 39.00
C MET A 34 17.33 -15.25 38.94
N THR A 35 17.80 -14.28 39.68
CA THR A 35 17.24 -12.90 39.67
C THR A 35 17.64 -12.15 38.40
N SER A 36 18.81 -12.40 37.83
CA SER A 36 19.22 -11.75 36.59
C SER A 36 18.47 -12.25 35.35
N SER A 37 17.98 -13.48 35.34
CA SER A 37 17.18 -14.01 34.25
C SER A 37 15.73 -13.47 34.21
N LEU A 38 15.20 -13.02 35.33
CA LEU A 38 13.84 -12.44 35.41
C LEU A 38 13.80 -10.96 34.97
N SER A 39 14.89 -10.24 35.10
CA SER A 39 14.93 -8.83 34.71
C SER A 39 14.98 -8.61 33.19
N GLY A 40 15.44 -9.58 32.42
CA GLY A 40 15.55 -9.48 30.97
C GLY A 40 14.20 -9.38 30.24
N CYS A 41 13.20 -10.11 30.71
CA CYS A 41 11.87 -10.09 30.07
C CYS A 41 11.04 -8.83 30.42
N LEU A 42 11.16 -8.32 31.64
CA LEU A 42 10.43 -7.11 32.06
C LEU A 42 11.00 -5.85 31.41
N GLY A 43 12.33 -5.77 31.23
CA GLY A 43 12.98 -4.65 30.55
C GLY A 43 12.60 -4.55 29.06
N LEU A 44 12.41 -5.68 28.40
CA LEU A 44 11.98 -5.72 26.98
C LEU A 44 10.54 -5.26 26.80
N LEU A 45 9.65 -5.57 27.74
CA LEU A 45 8.26 -5.11 27.69
C LEU A 45 8.16 -3.58 27.86
N GLN A 46 8.89 -3.02 28.81
CA GLN A 46 8.93 -1.57 29.00
C GLN A 46 9.58 -0.83 27.83
N ALA A 47 10.64 -1.40 27.26
CA ALA A 47 11.28 -0.82 26.08
C ALA A 47 10.33 -0.86 24.87
N ARG A 48 9.54 -1.91 24.72
CA ARG A 48 8.54 -2.04 23.66
C ARG A 48 7.43 -0.98 23.80
N GLU A 49 6.87 -0.81 24.97
CA GLU A 49 5.86 0.22 25.21
C GLU A 49 6.39 1.64 24.97
N THR A 50 7.67 1.88 25.32
CA THR A 50 8.30 3.17 25.05
C THR A 50 8.53 3.40 23.55
N ILE A 51 8.92 2.37 22.81
CA ILE A 51 9.10 2.45 21.36
C ILE A 51 7.75 2.56 20.64
N GLU A 52 6.72 1.85 21.12
CA GLU A 52 5.37 1.97 20.57
C GLU A 52 4.74 3.35 20.86
N GLY A 53 5.05 3.96 22.00
CA GLY A 53 4.63 5.34 22.33
C GLY A 53 5.42 6.43 21.61
N LEU A 54 6.60 6.12 21.05
CA LEU A 54 7.39 7.01 20.19
C LEU A 54 7.08 6.78 18.70
N ARG A 55 6.29 5.78 18.38
CA ARG A 55 5.83 5.56 17.03
C ARG A 55 4.77 6.64 16.76
N ASP A 56 5.05 7.51 15.81
CA ASP A 56 4.04 8.42 15.28
C ASP A 56 2.76 7.62 15.00
N ASP A 57 1.61 8.21 15.30
CA ASP A 57 0.31 7.59 15.05
C ASP A 57 0.36 6.91 13.69
N VAL A 58 -0.01 5.64 13.69
CA VAL A 58 -0.05 4.84 12.47
C VAL A 58 -0.78 5.68 11.44
N TYR A 59 -0.02 6.17 10.46
CA TYR A 59 -0.60 6.83 9.30
C TYR A 59 -1.77 5.94 8.85
N GLN A 60 -2.97 6.44 9.05
CA GLN A 60 -4.14 5.72 8.57
C GLN A 60 -3.98 5.68 7.07
N VAL A 61 -3.59 4.53 6.56
CA VAL A 61 -3.65 4.26 5.14
C VAL A 61 -5.12 4.36 4.80
N SER A 62 -5.54 5.53 4.40
CA SER A 62 -6.83 5.70 3.74
C SER A 62 -6.72 4.83 2.49
N TYR A 63 -7.48 3.75 2.45
CA TYR A 63 -7.61 2.97 1.23
C TYR A 63 -8.29 3.90 0.23
N PRO A 64 -7.68 4.20 -0.90
CA PRO A 64 -8.32 5.04 -1.88
C PRO A 64 -9.61 4.36 -2.35
N ASP A 65 -10.70 5.06 -2.29
CA ASP A 65 -11.89 4.66 -3.03
C ASP A 65 -11.50 4.63 -4.50
N LYS A 66 -11.66 3.46 -5.11
CA LYS A 66 -11.21 3.21 -6.48
C LYS A 66 -12.41 3.00 -7.38
N VAL A 67 -12.48 3.76 -8.43
CA VAL A 67 -13.43 3.57 -9.53
C VAL A 67 -12.68 3.06 -10.75
N ASP A 68 -13.10 1.91 -11.27
CA ASP A 68 -12.49 1.28 -12.43
C ASP A 68 -13.47 1.26 -13.60
N MET A 69 -12.99 1.64 -14.79
CA MET A 69 -13.66 1.37 -16.04
C MET A 69 -12.70 0.67 -16.99
N ALA A 70 -13.18 -0.41 -17.60
CA ALA A 70 -12.41 -1.12 -18.63
C ALA A 70 -13.37 -1.62 -19.72
N HIS A 71 -12.95 -1.50 -20.96
CA HIS A 71 -13.69 -2.03 -22.10
C HIS A 71 -12.72 -2.58 -23.16
N THR A 72 -13.13 -3.68 -23.78
CA THR A 72 -12.39 -4.28 -24.89
C THR A 72 -13.35 -4.52 -26.04
N PHE A 73 -12.99 -4.00 -27.21
CA PHE A 73 -13.77 -4.21 -28.41
C PHE A 73 -13.45 -5.59 -29.01
N SER A 74 -14.47 -6.40 -29.28
CA SER A 74 -14.33 -7.71 -29.93
C SER A 74 -14.64 -7.67 -31.43
N THR A 75 -15.37 -6.65 -31.86
CA THR A 75 -15.80 -6.45 -33.26
C THR A 75 -15.84 -4.95 -33.56
N ILE A 76 -15.87 -4.59 -34.85
CA ILE A 76 -16.15 -3.20 -35.24
C ILE A 76 -17.55 -2.84 -34.74
N THR A 77 -17.62 -1.79 -33.93
CA THR A 77 -18.86 -1.25 -33.47
C THR A 77 -19.24 0.02 -34.26
N VAL A 78 -20.45 0.04 -34.79
CA VAL A 78 -20.97 1.24 -35.46
C VAL A 78 -21.37 2.31 -34.45
N GLN A 79 -21.82 1.86 -33.28
CA GLN A 79 -22.20 2.75 -32.17
C GLN A 79 -21.04 2.87 -31.19
N PRO A 80 -20.75 4.06 -30.68
CA PRO A 80 -19.75 4.22 -29.65
C PRO A 80 -20.16 3.49 -28.38
N TYR A 81 -19.18 2.94 -27.68
CA TYR A 81 -19.32 2.54 -26.31
C TYR A 81 -19.41 3.80 -25.45
N SER A 82 -20.36 3.88 -24.57
CA SER A 82 -20.48 4.95 -23.60
C SER A 82 -20.76 4.36 -22.23
N ASN A 83 -20.00 4.80 -21.25
CA ASN A 83 -20.18 4.44 -19.85
C ASN A 83 -19.93 5.64 -18.96
N GLN A 84 -20.62 5.66 -17.82
CA GLN A 84 -20.56 6.77 -16.87
C GLN A 84 -20.65 6.21 -15.46
N THR A 85 -19.82 6.75 -14.57
CA THR A 85 -19.91 6.47 -13.14
C THR A 85 -19.70 7.75 -12.35
N SER A 86 -20.15 7.78 -11.11
CA SER A 86 -19.89 8.86 -10.19
C SER A 86 -19.18 8.36 -8.94
N PHE A 87 -18.40 9.22 -8.33
CA PHE A 87 -17.66 8.95 -7.11
C PHE A 87 -17.70 10.18 -6.20
N PRO A 88 -17.85 9.97 -4.88
CA PRO A 88 -17.89 11.07 -3.93
C PRO A 88 -16.50 11.64 -3.68
N VAL A 89 -16.39 12.94 -3.65
CA VAL A 89 -15.20 13.68 -3.19
C VAL A 89 -15.61 14.53 -2.00
N ASP A 90 -14.99 14.31 -0.86
CA ASP A 90 -15.22 15.07 0.35
C ASP A 90 -13.99 15.91 0.75
N SER A 91 -14.08 16.64 1.84
CA SER A 91 -12.99 17.50 2.32
C SER A 91 -11.79 16.72 2.88
N ALA A 92 -11.89 15.39 3.02
CA ALA A 92 -10.79 14.54 3.48
C ALA A 92 -9.93 14.01 2.32
N VAL A 93 -10.34 14.24 1.07
CA VAL A 93 -9.57 13.82 -0.10
C VAL A 93 -8.34 14.70 -0.26
N GLU A 94 -7.19 14.10 -0.06
CA GLU A 94 -5.89 14.78 -0.16
C GLU A 94 -5.32 14.75 -1.58
N ARG A 95 -5.77 13.79 -2.42
CA ARG A 95 -5.23 13.58 -3.74
C ARG A 95 -6.19 12.81 -4.63
N ILE A 96 -6.24 13.16 -5.90
CA ILE A 96 -6.93 12.41 -6.95
C ILE A 96 -5.88 11.89 -7.93
N GLU A 97 -5.86 10.58 -8.16
CA GLU A 97 -4.99 9.94 -9.14
C GLU A 97 -5.83 9.32 -10.24
N ILE A 98 -5.51 9.68 -11.49
CA ILE A 98 -6.19 9.15 -12.66
C ILE A 98 -5.20 8.29 -13.44
N TYR A 99 -5.44 6.99 -13.46
CA TYR A 99 -4.69 6.07 -14.30
C TYR A 99 -5.39 5.94 -15.66
N PHE A 100 -4.67 6.25 -16.73
CA PHE A 100 -5.19 6.17 -18.09
C PHE A 100 -4.28 5.31 -18.98
N LYS A 101 -4.90 4.43 -19.75
CA LYS A 101 -4.22 3.59 -20.72
C LYS A 101 -5.16 3.26 -21.87
N VAL A 102 -4.68 3.41 -23.09
CA VAL A 102 -5.40 2.98 -24.30
C VAL A 102 -4.49 2.08 -25.11
N GLY A 103 -5.00 0.91 -25.49
CA GLY A 103 -4.36 0.02 -26.44
C GLY A 103 -5.15 0.00 -27.75
N MET A 104 -4.53 0.45 -28.83
CA MET A 104 -5.12 0.46 -30.16
C MET A 104 -4.23 -0.31 -31.12
N SER A 105 -4.56 -1.57 -31.40
CA SER A 105 -3.77 -2.42 -32.30
C SER A 105 -3.65 -1.81 -33.68
N GLY A 106 -2.42 -1.78 -34.23
CA GLY A 106 -2.15 -1.22 -35.56
C GLY A 106 -2.20 0.30 -35.64
N SER A 107 -2.06 1.01 -34.51
CA SER A 107 -1.97 2.47 -34.49
C SER A 107 -0.80 3.00 -35.28
N ASP A 108 0.31 2.24 -35.38
CA ASP A 108 1.50 2.59 -36.17
C ASP A 108 1.23 2.71 -37.68
N THR A 109 0.18 2.02 -38.15
CA THR A 109 -0.19 1.98 -39.58
C THR A 109 -1.42 2.81 -39.89
N VAL A 110 -2.26 3.03 -38.91
CA VAL A 110 -3.56 3.73 -39.01
C VAL A 110 -3.65 4.70 -37.84
N SER A 111 -2.64 5.56 -37.71
CA SER A 111 -2.74 6.72 -36.82
C SER A 111 -3.86 7.63 -37.33
N CYS A 112 -4.52 8.33 -36.42
CA CYS A 112 -5.58 9.29 -36.68
C CYS A 112 -5.59 9.81 -38.14
N PHE A 113 -6.31 9.11 -38.99
CA PHE A 113 -6.36 9.46 -40.41
C PHE A 113 -6.92 10.87 -40.57
N ASP A 114 -6.12 11.68 -41.24
CA ASP A 114 -6.43 13.04 -41.72
C ASP A 114 -7.75 13.68 -41.29
N GLU A 115 -7.66 14.89 -40.83
CA GLU A 115 -8.66 15.76 -40.15
C GLU A 115 -10.13 15.67 -40.56
N VAL A 116 -10.48 14.92 -41.60
CA VAL A 116 -11.83 14.95 -42.19
C VAL A 116 -12.65 13.68 -41.95
N ILE A 117 -12.04 12.54 -41.65
CA ILE A 117 -12.79 11.28 -41.58
C ILE A 117 -12.50 10.44 -40.31
N SER A 118 -11.47 10.71 -39.57
CA SER A 118 -10.86 9.72 -38.67
C SER A 118 -11.20 9.90 -37.20
N SER A 119 -11.48 11.07 -36.72
CA SER A 119 -11.85 11.30 -35.32
C SER A 119 -13.17 10.62 -34.91
N GLU A 120 -13.97 10.21 -35.89
CA GLU A 120 -15.24 9.53 -35.62
C GLU A 120 -15.18 8.01 -35.78
N LEU A 121 -14.11 7.47 -36.38
CA LEU A 121 -14.04 6.03 -36.66
C LEU A 121 -13.43 5.24 -35.50
N ARG A 122 -12.45 5.83 -34.83
CA ARG A 122 -11.72 5.17 -33.76
C ARG A 122 -11.18 6.22 -32.79
N TYR A 123 -11.69 6.24 -31.59
CA TYR A 123 -11.30 7.21 -30.58
C TYR A 123 -11.61 6.71 -29.18
N VAL A 124 -10.95 7.32 -28.21
CA VAL A 124 -11.29 7.22 -26.80
C VAL A 124 -11.31 8.64 -26.23
N ARG A 125 -12.45 8.98 -25.68
CA ARG A 125 -12.65 10.20 -24.91
C ARG A 125 -12.99 9.86 -23.48
N ALA A 126 -12.19 10.36 -22.53
CA ALA A 126 -12.43 10.19 -21.12
C ALA A 126 -12.44 11.55 -20.45
N GLU A 127 -13.48 11.83 -19.67
CA GLU A 127 -13.66 13.11 -19.02
C GLU A 127 -14.06 12.92 -17.56
N VAL A 128 -13.40 13.68 -16.68
CA VAL A 128 -13.80 13.84 -15.28
C VAL A 128 -14.38 15.21 -15.09
N THR A 129 -15.62 15.28 -14.61
CA THR A 129 -16.31 16.54 -14.33
C THR A 129 -16.58 16.69 -12.84
N THR A 130 -16.45 17.93 -12.36
CA THR A 130 -16.78 18.31 -10.98
C THR A 130 -18.30 18.36 -10.77
N PRO A 131 -18.78 18.40 -9.52
CA PRO A 131 -20.22 18.57 -9.23
C PRO A 131 -20.84 19.83 -9.85
N SER A 132 -20.07 20.89 -10.02
CA SER A 132 -20.51 22.11 -10.72
C SER A 132 -20.57 21.96 -12.25
N GLY A 133 -20.13 20.80 -12.80
CA GLY A 133 -20.12 20.54 -14.24
C GLY A 133 -18.91 21.10 -14.98
N VAL A 134 -17.85 21.47 -14.26
CA VAL A 134 -16.60 21.92 -14.87
C VAL A 134 -15.76 20.71 -15.24
N SER A 135 -15.23 20.67 -16.46
CA SER A 135 -14.28 19.66 -16.90
C SER A 135 -12.98 19.80 -16.11
N PHE A 136 -12.66 18.80 -15.32
CA PHE A 136 -11.48 18.74 -14.47
C PHE A 136 -10.31 18.09 -15.18
N TRP A 137 -10.58 17.04 -15.89
CA TRP A 137 -9.59 16.29 -16.67
C TRP A 137 -10.24 15.72 -17.93
N LEU A 138 -9.56 15.83 -19.04
CA LEU A 138 -10.05 15.36 -20.34
C LEU A 138 -8.91 14.75 -21.13
N GLN A 139 -9.15 13.55 -21.66
CA GLN A 139 -8.33 12.92 -22.68
C GLN A 139 -9.19 12.59 -23.90
N ASP A 140 -8.72 12.96 -25.08
CA ASP A 140 -9.35 12.63 -26.35
C ASP A 140 -8.26 12.12 -27.29
N VAL A 141 -8.22 10.81 -27.50
CA VAL A 141 -7.12 10.13 -28.17
C VAL A 141 -7.61 9.15 -29.22
N CYS A 142 -6.84 8.97 -30.28
CA CYS A 142 -7.10 8.06 -31.38
C CYS A 142 -5.91 7.13 -31.68
N GLU A 143 -4.95 7.08 -30.79
CA GLU A 143 -3.73 6.25 -30.88
C GLU A 143 -3.44 5.55 -29.55
N ASP A 144 -2.43 4.68 -29.55
CA ASP A 144 -1.96 4.03 -28.33
C ASP A 144 -1.49 5.05 -27.31
N VAL A 145 -1.99 4.93 -26.09
CA VAL A 145 -1.52 5.69 -24.94
C VAL A 145 -0.89 4.72 -23.95
N PRO A 146 0.42 4.86 -23.69
CA PRO A 146 1.08 4.05 -22.68
C PRO A 146 0.49 4.33 -21.30
N PRO A 147 0.59 3.38 -20.34
CA PRO A 147 0.13 3.60 -18.99
C PRO A 147 0.68 4.88 -18.40
N ALA A 148 -0.20 5.78 -17.98
CA ALA A 148 0.13 7.05 -17.35
C ALA A 148 -0.72 7.25 -16.10
N VAL A 149 -0.19 7.99 -15.14
CA VAL A 149 -0.90 8.40 -13.92
C VAL A 149 -0.80 9.91 -13.82
N ASP A 150 -1.94 10.57 -13.86
CA ASP A 150 -2.04 12.00 -13.56
C ASP A 150 -2.43 12.16 -12.10
N THR A 151 -1.64 12.95 -11.37
CA THR A 151 -1.85 13.18 -9.93
C THR A 151 -2.23 14.63 -9.71
N PHE A 152 -3.31 14.84 -8.99
CA PHE A 152 -3.85 16.16 -8.67
C PHE A 152 -3.91 16.35 -7.16
N GLU A 153 -3.40 17.48 -6.70
CA GLU A 153 -3.50 17.95 -5.32
C GLU A 153 -4.53 19.07 -5.24
N PRO A 154 -5.22 19.23 -4.10
CA PRO A 154 -6.20 20.28 -3.91
C PRO A 154 -5.55 21.67 -3.95
N ASN A 155 -6.23 22.66 -4.55
CA ASN A 155 -5.75 24.04 -4.57
C ASN A 155 -6.89 25.06 -4.48
N PRO A 156 -7.28 25.58 -3.32
CA PRO A 156 -6.89 25.14 -1.96
C PRO A 156 -7.58 23.85 -1.52
N GLU A 157 -8.72 23.50 -2.08
CA GLU A 157 -9.53 22.33 -1.78
C GLU A 157 -10.19 21.82 -3.05
N PHE A 158 -10.50 20.51 -3.12
CA PHE A 158 -11.35 19.98 -4.17
C PHE A 158 -12.82 20.37 -3.93
N GLU A 159 -13.55 20.54 -5.00
CA GLU A 159 -14.99 20.73 -4.91
C GLU A 159 -15.65 19.49 -4.32
N THR A 160 -16.36 19.64 -3.20
CA THR A 160 -17.03 18.53 -2.53
C THR A 160 -18.34 18.17 -3.22
N GLY A 161 -18.58 16.86 -3.36
CA GLY A 161 -19.80 16.34 -3.98
C GLY A 161 -19.53 15.13 -4.87
N ASP A 162 -20.53 14.77 -5.67
CA ASP A 162 -20.43 13.64 -6.59
C ASP A 162 -19.76 14.10 -7.90
N TRP A 163 -18.52 13.65 -8.08
CA TRP A 163 -17.78 13.81 -9.32
C TRP A 163 -18.20 12.73 -10.32
N LYS A 164 -18.04 13.01 -11.59
CA LYS A 164 -18.49 12.12 -12.66
C LYS A 164 -17.31 11.79 -13.57
N LEU A 165 -17.11 10.49 -13.80
CA LEU A 165 -16.25 9.98 -14.86
C LEU A 165 -17.13 9.50 -16.00
N GLU A 166 -16.92 10.05 -17.19
CA GLU A 166 -17.60 9.67 -18.43
C GLU A 166 -16.56 9.20 -19.44
N VAL A 167 -16.88 8.11 -20.10
CA VAL A 167 -16.03 7.52 -21.13
C VAL A 167 -16.86 7.21 -22.35
N GLU A 168 -16.43 7.70 -23.48
CA GLU A 168 -16.95 7.38 -24.79
C GLU A 168 -15.82 6.85 -25.67
N ALA A 169 -16.06 5.75 -26.34
CA ALA A 169 -15.04 5.15 -27.20
C ALA A 169 -15.66 4.43 -28.39
N ARG A 170 -14.90 4.40 -29.47
CA ARG A 170 -15.17 3.58 -30.63
C ARG A 170 -13.88 2.86 -31.03
N GLY A 171 -13.97 1.56 -31.20
CA GLY A 171 -12.81 0.72 -31.46
C GLY A 171 -13.12 -0.42 -32.40
N TRP A 172 -12.04 -1.12 -32.78
CA TRP A 172 -12.12 -2.30 -33.62
C TRP A 172 -11.74 -3.53 -32.83
N GLY A 173 -12.49 -4.60 -33.04
CA GLY A 173 -12.20 -5.88 -32.42
C GLY A 173 -11.31 -6.76 -33.27
N GLU A 174 -10.63 -7.68 -32.64
CA GLU A 174 -9.73 -8.66 -33.23
C GLU A 174 -10.36 -9.48 -34.38
N ASN A 175 -11.65 -9.73 -34.29
CA ASN A 175 -12.37 -10.56 -35.28
C ASN A 175 -12.63 -9.87 -36.63
N THR A 176 -12.29 -8.59 -36.76
CA THR A 176 -12.64 -7.83 -37.97
C THR A 176 -11.58 -7.89 -39.05
N PHE A 177 -10.28 -7.93 -38.68
CA PHE A 177 -9.16 -7.98 -39.57
C PHE A 177 -8.05 -8.98 -39.17
N GLY A 178 -8.34 -9.89 -38.24
CA GLY A 178 -7.46 -10.98 -37.85
C GLY A 178 -6.28 -10.64 -36.94
N ALA A 179 -6.06 -9.37 -36.61
CA ALA A 179 -4.90 -8.95 -35.80
C ALA A 179 -5.11 -7.70 -34.93
N PHE A 180 -6.30 -7.08 -34.94
CA PHE A 180 -6.50 -5.81 -34.22
C PHE A 180 -7.48 -5.97 -33.05
N GLN A 181 -7.02 -5.59 -31.88
CA GLN A 181 -7.88 -5.54 -30.70
C GLN A 181 -7.62 -4.23 -29.94
N ASP A 182 -8.65 -3.46 -29.75
CA ASP A 182 -8.59 -2.23 -28.98
C ASP A 182 -9.11 -2.46 -27.57
N CYS A 183 -8.41 -1.96 -26.58
CA CYS A 183 -8.83 -2.05 -25.19
C CYS A 183 -8.60 -0.73 -24.44
N LEU A 184 -9.48 -0.48 -23.50
CA LEU A 184 -9.44 0.64 -22.59
C LEU A 184 -9.26 0.12 -21.18
N LEU A 185 -8.34 0.72 -20.43
CA LEU A 185 -8.13 0.47 -19.01
C LEU A 185 -8.00 1.82 -18.30
N TYR A 186 -8.76 2.00 -17.22
CA TYR A 186 -8.76 3.20 -16.40
C TYR A 186 -8.47 2.87 -14.95
#